data_5b05360fafb4d2336921cd4f3ac9087a
#
_entry.id   5b05360fafb4d2336921cd4f3ac9087a
#
_cell.length_a   1.000
_cell.length_b   1.000
_cell.length_c   1.000
_cell.angle_alpha   90.00
_cell.angle_beta   90.00
_cell.angle_gamma   90.00
#
_symmetry.space_group_name_H-M   'P 1'
#
loop_
_entity.id
_entity.type
_entity.pdbx_description
1 polymer ?
#
loop_
_entity_poly.entity_id
_entity_poly.type
_entity_poly.pdbx_seq_one_letter_code
_entity_poly.pdbx_strand_id
1 'polypeptide(L)'
;MEMKTNKLFFMACMALSFLSCAHEPLIVETAAFDEIVINGRRTKTDLVLEQTPDLYQIKIDGKYGDSVKIEVKDRTLYIDMPRKKKYSYSIYACAPTFRKIDASLLQSLETKDTIRQDSIVFDFIDAKTHLMLDVKKMRFRGTTIQKLTLEGECDTAYIDTKYTDCSIKASEFTTKDMHISTGYGTKAKLHVTDHIWFKDLFDSKVSYVGDPEIMQCNMQWSSISNELFFIF
;
A
#
# COMPACT_ATOMS: atom_id res chain seq x y z
N MET A 1 -18.10 53.48 -62.86
CA MET A 1 -17.12 52.42 -62.73
C MET A 1 -16.84 52.26 -61.24
N GLU A 2 -17.65 51.40 -60.60
CA GLU A 2 -17.67 51.25 -59.14
C GLU A 2 -16.63 50.20 -58.68
N MET A 3 -15.76 50.61 -57.82
CA MET A 3 -14.85 49.74 -57.14
C MET A 3 -15.53 49.12 -55.89
N LYS A 4 -15.83 47.83 -55.94
CA LYS A 4 -16.31 47.05 -54.76
C LYS A 4 -15.16 46.78 -53.83
N THR A 5 -15.21 47.38 -52.66
CA THR A 5 -14.33 47.09 -51.53
C THR A 5 -14.73 45.77 -50.87
N ASN A 6 -13.90 44.74 -51.00
CA ASN A 6 -14.00 43.47 -50.24
C ASN A 6 -13.53 43.70 -48.83
N LYS A 7 -14.47 43.70 -47.91
CA LYS A 7 -14.15 43.60 -46.46
C LYS A 7 -13.76 42.17 -46.14
N LEU A 8 -12.46 41.94 -45.99
CA LEU A 8 -11.94 40.72 -45.40
C LEU A 8 -12.25 40.72 -43.91
N PHE A 9 -13.18 39.84 -43.51
CA PHE A 9 -13.50 39.61 -42.13
C PHE A 9 -12.37 38.73 -41.54
N PHE A 10 -11.43 39.32 -40.80
CA PHE A 10 -10.45 38.62 -40.00
C PHE A 10 -11.16 38.05 -38.75
N MET A 11 -11.59 36.81 -38.85
CA MET A 11 -12.08 36.05 -37.72
C MET A 11 -10.86 35.60 -36.92
N ALA A 12 -10.46 36.41 -35.94
CA ALA A 12 -9.46 36.03 -34.95
C ALA A 12 -10.03 34.89 -34.09
N CYS A 13 -9.71 33.65 -34.42
CA CYS A 13 -9.86 32.52 -33.52
C CYS A 13 -8.93 32.78 -32.33
N MET A 14 -9.49 33.37 -31.25
CA MET A 14 -8.88 33.23 -29.91
C MET A 14 -8.97 31.75 -29.52
N ALA A 15 -7.93 31.02 -29.83
CA ALA A 15 -7.66 29.77 -29.18
C ALA A 15 -7.36 30.12 -27.71
N LEU A 16 -8.39 30.06 -26.88
CA LEU A 16 -8.23 29.95 -25.42
C LEU A 16 -7.51 28.61 -25.16
N SER A 17 -6.20 28.67 -25.24
CA SER A 17 -5.38 27.65 -24.62
C SER A 17 -5.70 27.70 -23.12
N PHE A 18 -6.61 26.83 -22.71
CA PHE A 18 -6.66 26.41 -21.29
C PHE A 18 -5.32 25.76 -21.00
N LEU A 19 -4.36 26.57 -20.56
CA LEU A 19 -3.20 26.11 -19.83
C LEU A 19 -3.79 25.46 -18.56
N SER A 20 -4.18 24.19 -18.69
CA SER A 20 -4.24 23.30 -17.55
C SER A 20 -2.85 23.42 -16.91
N CYS A 21 -2.77 24.05 -15.76
CA CYS A 21 -1.60 23.96 -14.89
C CYS A 21 -1.49 22.50 -14.41
N ALA A 22 -1.23 21.58 -15.33
CA ALA A 22 -0.84 20.23 -15.00
C ALA A 22 0.54 20.39 -14.31
N HIS A 23 0.56 20.15 -13.01
CA HIS A 23 1.80 20.10 -12.26
C HIS A 23 2.58 18.88 -12.77
N GLU A 24 3.78 19.11 -13.30
CA GLU A 24 4.64 18.00 -13.71
C GLU A 24 5.12 17.25 -12.46
N PRO A 25 5.04 15.92 -12.45
CA PRO A 25 5.53 15.13 -11.33
C PRO A 25 7.05 15.28 -11.20
N LEU A 26 7.53 15.40 -9.96
CA LEU A 26 8.96 15.34 -9.68
C LEU A 26 9.44 13.89 -9.85
N ILE A 27 10.43 13.67 -10.70
CA ILE A 27 11.07 12.37 -10.90
C ILE A 27 12.51 12.48 -10.41
N VAL A 28 12.92 11.59 -9.51
CA VAL A 28 14.26 11.55 -8.92
C VAL A 28 14.83 10.14 -9.08
N GLU A 29 15.93 10.03 -9.81
CA GLU A 29 16.76 8.82 -9.78
C GLU A 29 17.56 8.83 -8.48
N THR A 30 17.63 7.70 -7.80
CA THR A 30 18.26 7.59 -6.49
C THR A 30 19.40 6.58 -6.49
N ALA A 31 20.22 6.59 -5.44
CA ALA A 31 21.08 5.47 -5.13
C ALA A 31 20.26 4.22 -4.81
N ALA A 32 20.87 3.05 -4.87
CA ALA A 32 20.21 1.78 -4.58
C ALA A 32 19.63 1.71 -3.17
N PHE A 33 18.37 1.32 -3.05
CA PHE A 33 17.68 1.09 -1.77
C PHE A 33 16.84 -0.18 -1.81
N ASP A 34 16.59 -0.76 -0.66
CA ASP A 34 15.65 -1.86 -0.46
C ASP A 34 14.76 -1.65 0.78
N GLU A 35 14.99 -0.58 1.52
CA GLU A 35 14.11 -0.14 2.59
C GLU A 35 13.55 1.25 2.30
N ILE A 36 12.32 1.49 2.73
CA ILE A 36 11.65 2.78 2.64
C ILE A 36 11.18 3.20 4.03
N VAL A 37 11.50 4.43 4.41
CA VAL A 37 10.97 5.08 5.62
C VAL A 37 10.28 6.37 5.21
N ILE A 38 8.97 6.45 5.44
CA ILE A 38 8.21 7.67 5.19
C ILE A 38 7.87 8.34 6.50
N ASN A 39 8.46 9.51 6.69
CA ASN A 39 8.15 10.40 7.81
C ASN A 39 7.01 11.35 7.42
N GLY A 40 5.78 10.85 7.48
CA GLY A 40 4.58 11.64 7.18
C GLY A 40 3.99 12.28 8.43
N ARG A 41 3.78 13.60 8.42
CA ARG A 41 3.00 14.26 9.47
C ARG A 41 1.73 14.84 8.88
N ARG A 42 0.63 14.03 8.88
CA ARG A 42 -0.74 14.49 8.55
C ARG A 42 -0.92 15.03 7.12
N THR A 43 -0.14 14.58 6.17
CA THR A 43 -0.41 14.76 4.73
C THR A 43 -1.26 13.60 4.23
N LYS A 44 -2.10 13.85 3.23
CA LYS A 44 -2.76 12.76 2.49
C LYS A 44 -1.75 12.22 1.49
N THR A 45 -1.08 11.14 1.83
CA THR A 45 -0.02 10.56 1.01
C THR A 45 -0.38 9.14 0.62
N ASP A 46 -0.37 8.87 -0.67
CA ASP A 46 -0.49 7.55 -1.25
C ASP A 46 0.91 7.05 -1.61
N LEU A 47 1.23 5.81 -1.26
CA LEU A 47 2.47 5.14 -1.64
C LEU A 47 2.15 3.97 -2.56
N VAL A 48 2.73 3.97 -3.75
CA VAL A 48 2.66 2.86 -4.71
C VAL A 48 4.05 2.27 -4.89
N LEU A 49 4.18 0.97 -4.63
CA LEU A 49 5.40 0.20 -4.85
C LEU A 49 5.38 -0.42 -6.24
N GLU A 50 6.43 -0.23 -7.00
CA GLU A 50 6.62 -0.82 -8.32
C GLU A 50 7.93 -1.62 -8.36
N GLN A 51 7.84 -2.94 -8.50
CA GLN A 51 9.03 -3.77 -8.64
C GLN A 51 9.53 -3.72 -10.08
N THR A 52 10.70 -3.12 -10.29
CA THR A 52 11.29 -2.93 -11.62
C THR A 52 12.77 -3.30 -11.61
N PRO A 53 13.22 -4.20 -12.47
CA PRO A 53 14.64 -4.57 -12.53
C PRO A 53 15.54 -3.36 -12.80
N ASP A 54 16.63 -3.26 -12.06
CA ASP A 54 17.72 -2.30 -12.26
C ASP A 54 17.34 -0.81 -12.22
N LEU A 55 16.15 -0.47 -11.72
CA LEU A 55 15.68 0.90 -11.61
C LEU A 55 15.47 1.30 -10.15
N TYR A 56 16.11 2.38 -9.72
CA TYR A 56 15.89 3.04 -8.43
C TYR A 56 15.39 4.46 -8.68
N GLN A 57 14.08 4.64 -8.59
CA GLN A 57 13.47 5.91 -8.93
C GLN A 57 12.29 6.22 -8.00
N ILE A 58 12.13 7.48 -7.69
CA ILE A 58 10.98 8.02 -6.98
C ILE A 58 10.28 9.03 -7.89
N LYS A 59 8.99 8.83 -8.09
CA LYS A 59 8.13 9.81 -8.74
C LYS A 59 7.17 10.37 -7.69
N ILE A 60 7.11 11.68 -7.58
CA ILE A 60 6.20 12.37 -6.65
C ILE A 60 5.25 13.23 -7.47
N ASP A 61 3.96 12.91 -7.38
CA ASP A 61 2.90 13.72 -7.93
C ASP A 61 2.20 14.50 -6.80
N GLY A 62 2.14 15.82 -6.94
CA GLY A 62 1.56 16.72 -5.95
C GLY A 62 2.07 18.13 -6.07
N LYS A 63 1.23 19.12 -5.78
CA LYS A 63 1.46 20.55 -6.03
C LYS A 63 2.76 21.13 -5.49
N TYR A 64 3.43 20.48 -4.54
CA TYR A 64 4.69 20.91 -3.94
C TYR A 64 5.61 19.70 -3.77
N GLY A 65 5.69 18.84 -4.79
CA GLY A 65 6.56 17.68 -4.80
C GLY A 65 8.02 18.03 -4.53
N ASP A 66 8.49 19.20 -5.01
CA ASP A 66 9.80 19.77 -4.78
C ASP A 66 10.13 20.10 -3.30
N SER A 67 9.11 20.20 -2.45
CA SER A 67 9.28 20.39 -1.01
C SER A 67 9.40 19.09 -0.20
N VAL A 68 9.25 17.94 -0.83
CA VAL A 68 9.51 16.62 -0.25
C VAL A 68 11.02 16.40 -0.22
N LYS A 69 11.55 16.02 0.93
CA LYS A 69 12.98 15.69 1.04
C LYS A 69 13.18 14.20 0.81
N ILE A 70 14.10 13.87 -0.07
CA ILE A 70 14.46 12.50 -0.44
C ILE A 70 15.95 12.31 -0.14
N GLU A 71 16.27 11.29 0.62
CA GLU A 71 17.65 10.91 0.94
C GLU A 71 17.78 9.39 0.95
N VAL A 72 18.85 8.85 0.37
CA VAL A 72 19.18 7.43 0.51
C VAL A 72 20.43 7.30 1.35
N LYS A 73 20.33 6.57 2.46
CA LYS A 73 21.44 6.28 3.36
C LYS A 73 21.38 4.79 3.77
N ASP A 74 22.50 4.11 3.68
CA ASP A 74 22.65 2.70 4.06
C ASP A 74 21.55 1.80 3.44
N ARG A 75 21.26 1.99 2.14
CA ARG A 75 20.19 1.33 1.37
C ARG A 75 18.77 1.62 1.88
N THR A 76 18.58 2.58 2.75
CA THR A 76 17.27 3.04 3.21
C THR A 76 16.93 4.37 2.54
N LEU A 77 15.80 4.39 1.85
CA LEU A 77 15.22 5.59 1.27
C LEU A 77 14.38 6.30 2.35
N TYR A 78 14.79 7.48 2.72
CA TYR A 78 14.05 8.37 3.63
C TYR A 78 13.26 9.39 2.82
N ILE A 79 11.96 9.49 3.08
CA ILE A 79 11.06 10.45 2.46
C ILE A 79 10.42 11.28 3.57
N ASP A 80 10.85 12.53 3.70
CA ASP A 80 10.30 13.47 4.66
C ASP A 80 9.23 14.35 4.01
N MET A 81 7.99 14.14 4.40
CA MET A 81 6.84 14.89 3.90
C MET A 81 6.75 16.28 4.55
N PRO A 82 6.40 17.33 3.78
CA PRO A 82 6.24 18.67 4.32
C PRO A 82 5.08 18.73 5.32
N ARG A 83 5.22 19.53 6.37
CA ARG A 83 4.25 19.61 7.49
C ARG A 83 2.90 20.25 7.15
N LYS A 84 2.61 20.58 5.89
CA LYS A 84 1.40 21.29 5.49
C LYS A 84 0.25 20.32 5.21
N LYS A 85 -0.74 20.27 6.11
CA LYS A 85 -1.91 19.37 6.06
C LYS A 85 -2.80 19.46 4.82
N LYS A 86 -2.63 20.44 3.96
CA LYS A 86 -3.59 20.82 2.91
C LYS A 86 -3.34 20.13 1.57
N TYR A 87 -2.24 19.40 1.43
CA TYR A 87 -1.81 18.86 0.14
C TYR A 87 -1.86 17.33 0.15
N SER A 88 -2.23 16.79 -1.00
CA SER A 88 -2.15 15.36 -1.30
C SER A 88 -0.92 15.09 -2.15
N TYR A 89 -0.31 13.94 -1.95
CA TYR A 89 0.85 13.46 -2.70
C TYR A 89 0.64 12.02 -3.08
N SER A 90 1.02 11.65 -4.30
CA SER A 90 1.15 10.27 -4.72
C SER A 90 2.63 9.99 -4.97
N ILE A 91 3.18 9.05 -4.22
CA ILE A 91 4.58 8.65 -4.30
C ILE A 91 4.64 7.28 -4.97
N TYR A 92 5.38 7.18 -6.05
CA TYR A 92 5.69 5.91 -6.73
C TYR A 92 7.15 5.59 -6.47
N ALA A 93 7.40 4.47 -5.80
CA ALA A 93 8.75 3.99 -5.50
C ALA A 93 9.06 2.79 -6.36
N CYS A 94 10.06 2.92 -7.24
CA CYS A 94 10.53 1.87 -8.13
C CYS A 94 11.85 1.32 -7.61
N ALA A 95 11.92 0.00 -7.39
CA ALA A 95 13.14 -0.71 -7.01
C ALA A 95 13.06 -2.20 -7.40
N PRO A 96 14.20 -2.90 -7.57
CA PRO A 96 14.22 -4.34 -7.85
C PRO A 96 13.67 -5.19 -6.70
N THR A 97 13.84 -4.74 -5.46
CA THR A 97 13.40 -5.45 -4.25
C THR A 97 13.01 -4.47 -3.17
N PHE A 98 12.11 -4.91 -2.27
CA PHE A 98 11.65 -4.16 -1.11
C PHE A 98 11.80 -5.01 0.15
N ARG A 99 12.85 -4.83 0.93
CA ARG A 99 13.10 -5.58 2.15
C ARG A 99 12.21 -5.14 3.30
N LYS A 100 12.06 -3.81 3.47
CA LYS A 100 11.25 -3.22 4.54
C LYS A 100 10.58 -1.92 4.10
N ILE A 101 9.30 -1.80 4.43
CA ILE A 101 8.54 -0.57 4.30
C ILE A 101 8.08 -0.14 5.70
N ASP A 102 8.50 1.03 6.14
CA ASP A 102 8.09 1.68 7.39
C ASP A 102 7.41 3.01 7.02
N ALA A 103 6.09 3.05 7.15
CA ALA A 103 5.32 4.15 6.60
C ALA A 103 4.10 4.46 7.48
N SER A 104 4.28 5.38 8.40
CA SER A 104 3.20 5.87 9.24
C SER A 104 2.44 7.03 8.57
N LEU A 105 1.14 7.16 8.89
CA LEU A 105 0.27 8.26 8.47
C LEU A 105 0.08 8.41 6.95
N LEU A 106 0.10 7.32 6.22
CA LEU A 106 -0.32 7.28 4.82
C LEU A 106 -1.85 7.29 4.69
N GLN A 107 -2.36 7.71 3.53
CA GLN A 107 -3.75 7.49 3.14
C GLN A 107 -3.92 6.08 2.55
N SER A 108 -3.02 5.68 1.64
CA SER A 108 -2.98 4.33 1.08
C SER A 108 -1.55 3.82 0.87
N LEU A 109 -1.41 2.50 0.88
CA LEU A 109 -0.21 1.77 0.46
C LEU A 109 -0.65 0.68 -0.53
N GLU A 110 -0.10 0.69 -1.72
CA GLU A 110 -0.48 -0.23 -2.77
C GLU A 110 0.76 -0.76 -3.52
N THR A 111 0.66 -1.96 -4.07
CA THR A 111 1.60 -2.46 -5.07
C THR A 111 0.98 -2.25 -6.45
N LYS A 112 1.77 -1.78 -7.43
CA LYS A 112 1.31 -1.61 -8.81
C LYS A 112 1.06 -2.96 -9.49
N ASP A 113 1.97 -3.90 -9.27
CA ASP A 113 1.95 -5.27 -9.78
C ASP A 113 2.35 -6.22 -8.65
N THR A 114 2.32 -7.54 -8.91
CA THR A 114 2.74 -8.54 -7.93
C THR A 114 4.24 -8.43 -7.64
N ILE A 115 4.58 -8.18 -6.37
CA ILE A 115 5.98 -8.21 -5.90
C ILE A 115 6.41 -9.66 -5.69
N ARG A 116 7.51 -10.05 -6.34
CA ARG A 116 8.09 -11.41 -6.28
C ARG A 116 9.46 -11.37 -5.67
N GLN A 117 9.61 -11.94 -4.47
CA GLN A 117 10.89 -12.00 -3.76
C GLN A 117 10.83 -12.99 -2.59
N ASP A 118 11.96 -13.23 -1.91
CA ASP A 118 11.99 -14.17 -0.78
C ASP A 118 11.24 -13.62 0.44
N SER A 119 11.42 -12.36 0.78
CA SER A 119 10.78 -11.82 1.99
C SER A 119 10.53 -10.31 1.91
N ILE A 120 9.46 -9.86 2.60
CA ILE A 120 9.11 -8.45 2.74
C ILE A 120 8.54 -8.17 4.14
N VAL A 121 8.88 -7.01 4.67
CA VAL A 121 8.39 -6.51 5.96
C VAL A 121 7.67 -5.19 5.77
N PHE A 122 6.42 -5.14 6.17
CA PHE A 122 5.63 -3.91 6.32
C PHE A 122 5.53 -3.60 7.81
N ASP A 123 6.17 -2.53 8.26
CA ASP A 123 6.29 -2.19 9.67
C ASP A 123 5.68 -0.82 9.95
N PHE A 124 4.91 -0.73 11.04
CA PHE A 124 4.19 0.49 11.44
C PHE A 124 3.33 1.13 10.35
N ILE A 125 2.68 0.30 9.55
CA ILE A 125 1.79 0.78 8.50
C ILE A 125 0.51 1.35 9.11
N ASP A 126 0.21 2.59 8.75
CA ASP A 126 -0.99 3.32 9.13
C ASP A 126 -1.66 3.83 7.86
N ALA A 127 -2.33 2.93 7.15
CA ALA A 127 -2.89 3.19 5.82
C ALA A 127 -3.98 2.19 5.44
N LYS A 128 -4.83 2.55 4.47
CA LYS A 128 -5.55 1.55 3.67
C LYS A 128 -4.53 0.84 2.80
N THR A 129 -4.45 -0.48 2.90
CA THR A 129 -3.37 -1.24 2.27
C THR A 129 -3.93 -2.27 1.31
N HIS A 130 -3.37 -2.32 0.09
CA HIS A 130 -3.65 -3.33 -0.92
C HIS A 130 -2.33 -3.84 -1.51
N LEU A 131 -2.01 -5.11 -1.26
CA LEU A 131 -0.74 -5.72 -1.66
C LEU A 131 -0.98 -6.97 -2.49
N MET A 132 -0.32 -7.04 -3.64
CA MET A 132 -0.21 -8.23 -4.48
C MET A 132 1.20 -8.80 -4.28
N LEU A 133 1.30 -9.99 -3.71
CA LEU A 133 2.58 -10.58 -3.27
C LEU A 133 2.70 -12.04 -3.71
N ASP A 134 3.90 -12.41 -4.14
CA ASP A 134 4.33 -13.79 -4.34
C ASP A 134 5.69 -13.92 -3.64
N VAL A 135 5.66 -14.33 -2.36
CA VAL A 135 6.81 -14.27 -1.46
C VAL A 135 6.89 -15.50 -0.58
N LYS A 136 8.10 -15.89 -0.15
CA LYS A 136 8.23 -16.99 0.82
C LYS A 136 7.84 -16.52 2.23
N LYS A 137 8.14 -15.26 2.58
CA LYS A 137 7.84 -14.76 3.93
C LYS A 137 7.38 -13.32 3.93
N MET A 138 6.25 -13.06 4.56
CA MET A 138 5.72 -11.72 4.78
C MET A 138 5.53 -11.45 6.27
N ARG A 139 5.90 -10.22 6.70
CA ARG A 139 5.47 -9.68 8.00
C ARG A 139 4.75 -8.37 7.78
N PHE A 140 3.58 -8.25 8.36
CA PHE A 140 2.79 -7.03 8.35
C PHE A 140 2.46 -6.60 9.79
N ARG A 141 2.84 -5.39 10.18
CA ARG A 141 2.43 -4.76 11.43
C ARG A 141 1.68 -3.47 11.12
N GLY A 142 0.42 -3.43 11.49
CA GLY A 142 -0.42 -2.25 11.35
C GLY A 142 -0.71 -1.58 12.68
N THR A 143 -0.77 -0.25 12.69
CA THR A 143 -1.03 0.54 13.90
C THR A 143 -2.40 1.21 13.90
N THR A 144 -2.84 1.75 12.78
CA THR A 144 -4.15 2.41 12.64
C THR A 144 -4.73 2.10 11.26
N ILE A 145 -4.79 0.83 10.90
CA ILE A 145 -5.32 0.40 9.60
C ILE A 145 -6.84 0.30 9.63
N GLN A 146 -7.48 0.81 8.57
CA GLN A 146 -8.92 0.59 8.34
C GLN A 146 -9.15 -0.67 7.51
N LYS A 147 -8.25 -0.98 6.58
CA LYS A 147 -8.39 -2.09 5.65
C LYS A 147 -7.03 -2.61 5.20
N LEU A 148 -6.85 -3.92 5.26
CA LEU A 148 -5.75 -4.65 4.65
C LEU A 148 -6.32 -5.63 3.62
N THR A 149 -5.95 -5.47 2.36
CA THR A 149 -6.27 -6.42 1.29
C THR A 149 -4.98 -7.07 0.82
N LEU A 150 -4.96 -8.39 0.77
CA LEU A 150 -3.83 -9.19 0.31
C LEU A 150 -4.28 -10.09 -0.82
N GLU A 151 -3.46 -10.19 -1.87
CA GLU A 151 -3.66 -11.08 -3.02
C GLU A 151 -2.35 -11.77 -3.38
N GLY A 152 -2.41 -13.00 -3.90
CA GLY A 152 -1.28 -13.79 -4.35
C GLY A 152 -0.92 -14.94 -3.42
N GLU A 153 0.38 -15.19 -3.19
CA GLU A 153 0.85 -16.38 -2.48
C GLU A 153 1.96 -16.05 -1.47
N CYS A 154 2.00 -16.83 -0.38
CA CYS A 154 3.06 -16.73 0.63
C CYS A 154 3.28 -18.08 1.32
N ASP A 155 4.53 -18.48 1.56
CA ASP A 155 4.75 -19.66 2.38
C ASP A 155 4.40 -19.36 3.84
N THR A 156 4.95 -18.29 4.43
CA THR A 156 4.70 -17.94 5.84
C THR A 156 4.35 -16.47 6.00
N ALA A 157 3.16 -16.19 6.51
CA ALA A 157 2.67 -14.84 6.78
C ALA A 157 2.54 -14.56 8.28
N TYR A 158 2.99 -13.37 8.69
CA TYR A 158 2.83 -12.83 10.04
C TYR A 158 2.02 -11.54 9.94
N ILE A 159 0.82 -11.51 10.54
CA ILE A 159 -0.05 -10.33 10.56
C ILE A 159 -0.30 -9.93 12.01
N ASP A 160 0.05 -8.69 12.36
CA ASP A 160 -0.17 -8.10 13.67
C ASP A 160 -0.94 -6.77 13.54
N THR A 161 -2.21 -6.80 13.92
CA THR A 161 -3.12 -5.63 13.90
C THR A 161 -3.82 -5.45 15.24
N LYS A 162 -3.25 -5.94 16.33
CA LYS A 162 -3.91 -6.03 17.63
C LYS A 162 -4.28 -4.70 18.30
N TYR A 163 -3.80 -3.59 17.78
CA TYR A 163 -4.11 -2.26 18.32
C TYR A 163 -5.15 -1.47 17.50
N THR A 164 -5.78 -2.10 16.52
CA THR A 164 -6.66 -1.39 15.59
C THR A 164 -7.88 -2.23 15.20
N ASP A 165 -9.02 -1.54 15.07
CA ASP A 165 -10.21 -2.06 14.39
C ASP A 165 -9.95 -2.06 12.87
N CYS A 166 -9.90 -3.23 12.27
CA CYS A 166 -9.51 -3.36 10.88
C CYS A 166 -10.33 -4.41 10.13
N SER A 167 -10.42 -4.27 8.81
CA SER A 167 -10.94 -5.28 7.90
C SER A 167 -9.79 -5.92 7.13
N ILE A 168 -9.49 -7.19 7.42
CA ILE A 168 -8.47 -7.98 6.70
C ILE A 168 -9.18 -8.82 5.65
N LYS A 169 -8.86 -8.61 4.36
CA LYS A 169 -9.32 -9.38 3.21
C LYS A 169 -8.13 -10.09 2.60
N ALA A 170 -7.98 -11.37 2.89
CA ALA A 170 -6.90 -12.23 2.43
C ALA A 170 -7.43 -13.59 1.92
N SER A 171 -8.67 -13.64 1.42
CA SER A 171 -9.23 -14.84 0.77
C SER A 171 -8.54 -15.15 -0.56
N GLU A 172 -8.01 -14.13 -1.25
CA GLU A 172 -7.25 -14.26 -2.50
C GLU A 172 -5.73 -14.30 -2.27
N PHE A 173 -5.30 -14.49 -1.02
CA PHE A 173 -3.91 -14.60 -0.60
C PHE A 173 -3.68 -15.96 0.05
N THR A 174 -3.26 -16.93 -0.75
CA THR A 174 -3.01 -18.30 -0.27
C THR A 174 -1.74 -18.35 0.55
N THR A 175 -1.84 -18.82 1.79
CA THR A 175 -0.67 -19.03 2.67
C THR A 175 -0.61 -20.48 3.15
N LYS A 176 0.61 -21.03 3.28
CA LYS A 176 0.79 -22.31 3.94
C LYS A 176 0.67 -22.15 5.46
N ASP A 177 1.48 -21.25 6.00
CA ASP A 177 1.57 -20.98 7.43
C ASP A 177 1.15 -19.54 7.76
N MET A 178 0.14 -19.37 8.63
CA MET A 178 -0.36 -18.06 9.04
C MET A 178 -0.23 -17.85 10.54
N HIS A 179 0.45 -16.77 10.94
CA HIS A 179 0.48 -16.28 12.31
C HIS A 179 -0.29 -14.96 12.39
N ILE A 180 -1.38 -14.93 13.12
CA ILE A 180 -2.25 -13.76 13.18
C ILE A 180 -2.49 -13.30 14.62
N SER A 181 -2.35 -11.99 14.84
CA SER A 181 -2.76 -11.29 16.06
C SER A 181 -3.65 -10.12 15.67
N THR A 182 -4.86 -10.07 16.23
CA THR A 182 -5.84 -9.01 15.94
C THR A 182 -6.49 -8.51 17.22
N GLY A 183 -7.07 -7.33 17.18
CA GLY A 183 -7.82 -6.80 18.32
C GLY A 183 -8.94 -5.85 17.92
N TYR A 184 -9.83 -5.60 18.88
CA TYR A 184 -10.87 -4.57 18.87
C TYR A 184 -11.69 -4.46 17.59
N GLY A 185 -12.60 -5.43 17.37
CA GLY A 185 -13.58 -5.34 16.27
C GLY A 185 -13.05 -5.77 14.90
N THR A 186 -11.84 -6.32 14.84
CA THR A 186 -11.26 -6.79 13.58
C THR A 186 -12.10 -7.88 12.94
N LYS A 187 -12.31 -7.76 11.62
CA LYS A 187 -12.93 -8.78 10.77
C LYS A 187 -11.91 -9.27 9.76
N ALA A 188 -11.56 -10.55 9.82
CA ALA A 188 -10.57 -11.16 8.93
C ALA A 188 -11.20 -12.29 8.10
N LYS A 189 -10.83 -12.32 6.80
CA LYS A 189 -11.07 -13.44 5.89
C LYS A 189 -9.74 -13.91 5.35
N LEU A 190 -9.39 -15.17 5.60
CA LEU A 190 -8.08 -15.74 5.34
C LEU A 190 -8.18 -16.95 4.39
N HIS A 191 -7.06 -17.27 3.70
CA HIS A 191 -6.91 -18.54 2.99
C HIS A 191 -5.60 -19.19 3.45
N VAL A 192 -5.71 -20.32 4.19
CA VAL A 192 -4.57 -21.00 4.80
C VAL A 192 -4.66 -22.50 4.50
N THR A 193 -3.55 -23.12 4.08
CA THR A 193 -3.57 -24.51 3.65
C THR A 193 -3.01 -25.48 4.70
N ASP A 194 -1.93 -25.12 5.40
CA ASP A 194 -1.18 -26.07 6.23
C ASP A 194 -1.36 -25.82 7.75
N HIS A 195 -0.94 -24.65 8.25
CA HIS A 195 -1.03 -24.37 9.68
C HIS A 195 -1.48 -22.95 9.96
N ILE A 196 -2.23 -22.77 11.07
CA ILE A 196 -2.67 -21.45 11.51
C ILE A 196 -2.43 -21.29 13.04
N TRP A 197 -1.82 -20.15 13.42
CA TRP A 197 -1.61 -19.71 14.79
C TRP A 197 -2.43 -18.46 15.05
N PHE A 198 -3.51 -18.59 15.79
CA PHE A 198 -4.25 -17.49 16.38
C PHE A 198 -3.57 -17.05 17.66
N LYS A 199 -2.56 -16.18 17.56
CA LYS A 199 -1.70 -15.83 18.71
C LYS A 199 -2.43 -15.01 19.76
N ASP A 200 -3.08 -13.92 19.33
CA ASP A 200 -3.90 -13.07 20.18
C ASP A 200 -5.09 -12.58 19.35
N LEU A 201 -6.28 -13.03 19.66
CA LEU A 201 -7.52 -12.53 19.08
C LEU A 201 -8.35 -11.87 20.19
N PHE A 202 -8.61 -10.57 20.05
CA PHE A 202 -9.39 -9.82 21.02
C PHE A 202 -10.54 -9.12 20.32
N ASP A 203 -11.79 -9.44 20.71
CA ASP A 203 -13.01 -8.88 20.10
C ASP A 203 -12.99 -8.93 18.57
N SER A 204 -12.61 -10.07 18.00
CA SER A 204 -12.38 -10.25 16.58
C SER A 204 -13.26 -11.33 15.99
N LYS A 205 -13.58 -11.19 14.69
CA LYS A 205 -14.26 -12.22 13.90
C LYS A 205 -13.32 -12.66 12.78
N VAL A 206 -12.86 -13.90 12.84
CA VAL A 206 -11.95 -14.47 11.83
C VAL A 206 -12.65 -15.61 11.13
N SER A 207 -12.75 -15.55 9.82
CA SER A 207 -13.12 -16.68 8.97
C SER A 207 -11.94 -17.09 8.09
N TYR A 208 -11.86 -18.36 7.76
CA TYR A 208 -10.83 -18.87 6.88
C TYR A 208 -11.36 -19.94 5.92
N VAL A 209 -10.66 -20.06 4.80
CA VAL A 209 -10.84 -21.13 3.79
C VAL A 209 -9.58 -22.01 3.82
N GLY A 210 -9.71 -23.27 3.48
CA GLY A 210 -8.67 -24.28 3.57
C GLY A 210 -8.95 -25.25 4.72
N ASP A 211 -8.02 -26.18 4.93
CA ASP A 211 -8.09 -27.18 6.00
C ASP A 211 -6.79 -27.18 6.85
N PRO A 212 -6.38 -26.02 7.38
CA PRO A 212 -5.15 -25.92 8.15
C PRO A 212 -5.29 -26.58 9.53
N GLU A 213 -4.18 -27.12 10.02
CA GLU A 213 -4.07 -27.48 11.43
C GLU A 213 -4.01 -26.22 12.32
N ILE A 214 -4.86 -26.15 13.34
CA ILE A 214 -4.84 -25.03 14.29
C ILE A 214 -3.79 -25.33 15.37
N MET A 215 -2.62 -24.70 15.27
CA MET A 215 -1.49 -24.93 16.15
C MET A 215 -1.58 -24.20 17.48
N GLN A 216 -2.25 -23.06 17.51
CA GLN A 216 -2.45 -22.22 18.70
C GLN A 216 -3.70 -21.38 18.56
N CYS A 217 -4.45 -21.23 19.67
CA CYS A 217 -5.65 -20.40 19.66
C CYS A 217 -5.83 -19.67 21.00
N ASN A 218 -5.37 -18.42 21.08
CA ASN A 218 -5.61 -17.53 22.20
C ASN A 218 -6.71 -16.55 21.83
N MET A 219 -7.87 -16.68 22.44
CA MET A 219 -9.05 -15.85 22.10
C MET A 219 -9.67 -15.20 23.33
N GLN A 220 -10.08 -13.96 23.20
CA GLN A 220 -10.95 -13.26 24.14
C GLN A 220 -12.08 -12.58 23.38
N TRP A 221 -13.33 -12.91 23.66
CA TRP A 221 -14.55 -12.39 23.03
C TRP A 221 -14.55 -12.46 21.48
N SER A 222 -13.81 -13.40 20.93
CA SER A 222 -13.60 -13.55 19.50
C SER A 222 -14.31 -14.78 18.96
N SER A 223 -14.53 -14.85 17.65
CA SER A 223 -15.06 -16.03 16.97
C SER A 223 -14.19 -16.42 15.79
N ILE A 224 -14.08 -17.71 15.57
CA ILE A 224 -13.38 -18.30 14.42
C ILE A 224 -14.37 -19.22 13.69
N SER A 225 -14.39 -19.17 12.36
CA SER A 225 -15.20 -20.06 11.53
C SER A 225 -14.42 -20.50 10.29
N ASN A 226 -14.63 -21.76 9.90
CA ASN A 226 -14.16 -22.27 8.61
C ASN A 226 -15.28 -22.11 7.58
N GLU A 227 -15.05 -21.35 6.51
CA GLU A 227 -16.07 -21.08 5.48
C GLU A 227 -16.38 -22.31 4.60
N LEU A 228 -15.54 -23.33 4.58
CA LEU A 228 -15.82 -24.59 3.83
C LEU A 228 -16.99 -25.40 4.39
N PHE A 229 -17.38 -25.20 5.64
CA PHE A 229 -18.50 -25.94 6.27
C PHE A 229 -19.89 -25.33 6.02
N PHE A 230 -20.00 -24.23 5.27
CA PHE A 230 -21.27 -23.56 4.98
C PHE A 230 -21.78 -23.75 3.54
N ILE A 231 -21.20 -24.69 2.78
CA ILE A 231 -21.71 -25.06 1.44
C ILE A 231 -22.57 -26.33 1.58
N PHE A 232 -23.73 -26.22 2.28
CA PHE A 232 -24.84 -27.18 2.26
C PHE A 232 -26.16 -26.46 2.29
#